data_7ba8504f3593cba6b552b67e4231e396
#
_entry.id   7ba8504f3593cba6b552b67e4231e396
#
_cell.length_a   1.000
_cell.length_b   1.000
_cell.length_c   1.000
_cell.angle_alpha   90.00
_cell.angle_beta   90.00
_cell.angle_gamma   90.00
#
_symmetry.space_group_name_H-M   'P 1'
#
loop_
_entity.id
_entity.type
_entity.pdbx_description
1 polymer ?
#
loop_
_entity_poly.entity_id
_entity_poly.type
_entity_poly.pdbx_seq_one_letter_code
_entity_poly.pdbx_strand_id
1 'polypeptide(L)'
;MSGSASAAIAATLATAPAVTICCHVRPDADTIGSGLALGLALARRGVDVEVAYPGPEMLPESLAGLPGAGLLREPGRLAGHPVVVAVDAANLGRLDELGEVFTGAETSIAIDHHASNPGFGDIDLVDPSADCTAVLVLEVLDALGVELDAEIATCVYAGLTTDTGSFRWARPESFRIAARLLETGVDSRRWSRILFDSHPFEWFSMMSGVLASAKLVPSACNGAGLVYAIVDQKALAGMSWEESESVVDTIRTARDAEVAAVFKENQPGMWTVSLRSKDAVDLVPIARAHGGGGHRQASGYSDTGTAEEVVARLLESL
;
A
#
# COMPACT_ATOMS: atom_id res chain seq x y z
N MET A 1 -16.68 -6.72 15.19
CA MET A 1 -17.54 -5.86 14.32
C MET A 1 -17.19 -6.02 12.84
N SER A 2 -16.01 -6.51 12.46
CA SER A 2 -15.62 -6.71 11.05
C SER A 2 -16.55 -7.71 10.33
N GLY A 3 -16.92 -8.82 10.94
CA GLY A 3 -17.81 -9.80 10.30
C GLY A 3 -19.21 -9.31 9.90
N SER A 4 -19.68 -8.19 10.47
CA SER A 4 -20.93 -7.53 10.07
C SER A 4 -20.72 -6.67 8.83
N ALA A 5 -19.59 -5.97 8.71
CA ALA A 5 -19.27 -5.13 7.56
C ALA A 5 -18.90 -5.98 6.34
N SER A 6 -18.07 -7.00 6.49
CA SER A 6 -17.74 -7.94 5.40
C SER A 6 -18.99 -8.65 4.85
N ALA A 7 -19.93 -9.04 5.71
CA ALA A 7 -21.20 -9.62 5.26
C ALA A 7 -22.09 -8.61 4.50
N ALA A 8 -22.15 -7.35 4.95
CA ALA A 8 -22.90 -6.30 4.25
C ALA A 8 -22.29 -5.99 2.86
N ILE A 9 -20.97 -5.88 2.77
CA ILE A 9 -20.25 -5.70 1.51
C ILE A 9 -20.51 -6.89 0.58
N ALA A 10 -20.37 -8.12 1.10
CA ALA A 10 -20.63 -9.34 0.33
C ALA A 10 -22.08 -9.37 -0.22
N ALA A 11 -23.08 -8.99 0.58
CA ALA A 11 -24.46 -8.91 0.12
C ALA A 11 -24.67 -7.89 -1.01
N THR A 12 -24.03 -6.71 -0.92
CA THR A 12 -24.07 -5.69 -1.96
C THR A 12 -23.40 -6.19 -3.24
N LEU A 13 -22.20 -6.75 -3.15
CA LEU A 13 -21.43 -7.26 -4.29
C LEU A 13 -22.08 -8.48 -4.95
N ALA A 14 -22.79 -9.32 -4.18
CA ALA A 14 -23.50 -10.49 -4.71
C ALA A 14 -24.60 -10.14 -5.71
N THR A 15 -25.15 -8.92 -5.65
CA THR A 15 -26.25 -8.45 -6.51
C THR A 15 -25.84 -7.36 -7.49
N ALA A 16 -24.60 -6.87 -7.38
CA ALA A 16 -24.06 -5.82 -8.24
C ALA A 16 -23.92 -6.33 -9.69
N PRO A 17 -24.49 -5.65 -10.68
CA PRO A 17 -24.31 -6.04 -12.10
C PRO A 17 -22.91 -5.67 -12.63
N ALA A 18 -22.34 -4.61 -12.09
CA ALA A 18 -21.06 -4.05 -12.50
C ALA A 18 -20.37 -3.35 -11.32
N VAL A 19 -19.04 -3.46 -11.24
CA VAL A 19 -18.23 -2.94 -10.12
C VAL A 19 -16.95 -2.32 -10.65
N THR A 20 -16.64 -1.09 -10.23
CA THR A 20 -15.32 -0.48 -10.39
C THR A 20 -14.55 -0.58 -9.09
N ILE A 21 -13.30 -1.04 -9.14
CA ILE A 21 -12.41 -1.15 -7.97
C ILE A 21 -11.30 -0.12 -8.12
N CYS A 22 -11.21 0.78 -7.15
CA CYS A 22 -10.25 1.88 -7.11
C CYS A 22 -9.11 1.56 -6.14
N CYS A 23 -7.90 1.45 -6.67
CA CYS A 23 -6.65 1.36 -5.93
C CYS A 23 -6.09 2.76 -5.65
N HIS A 24 -5.15 2.89 -4.73
CA HIS A 24 -4.56 4.18 -4.37
C HIS A 24 -3.43 4.65 -5.32
N VAL A 25 -3.07 5.94 -5.25
CA VAL A 25 -1.89 6.54 -5.93
C VAL A 25 -0.60 5.83 -5.52
N ARG A 26 0.35 5.71 -6.47
CA ARG A 26 1.59 4.93 -6.27
C ARG A 26 1.27 3.52 -5.78
N PRO A 27 0.63 2.74 -6.64
CA PRO A 27 0.05 1.47 -6.25
C PRO A 27 1.14 0.48 -5.81
N ASP A 28 0.93 -0.14 -4.66
CA ASP A 28 1.77 -1.22 -4.14
C ASP A 28 1.08 -2.59 -4.28
N ALA A 29 1.71 -3.61 -3.71
CA ALA A 29 1.21 -4.97 -3.83
C ALA A 29 -0.07 -5.22 -3.02
N ASP A 30 -0.32 -4.46 -1.94
CA ASP A 30 -1.54 -4.63 -1.16
C ASP A 30 -2.74 -4.05 -1.89
N THR A 31 -2.64 -2.80 -2.39
CA THR A 31 -3.77 -2.18 -3.11
C THR A 31 -4.08 -2.92 -4.42
N ILE A 32 -3.05 -3.25 -5.24
CA ILE A 32 -3.26 -3.98 -6.51
C ILE A 32 -3.68 -5.42 -6.27
N GLY A 33 -3.04 -6.11 -5.33
CA GLY A 33 -3.42 -7.47 -4.95
C GLY A 33 -4.85 -7.55 -4.43
N SER A 34 -5.25 -6.62 -3.57
CA SER A 34 -6.63 -6.48 -3.07
C SER A 34 -7.62 -6.24 -4.21
N GLY A 35 -7.33 -5.28 -5.09
CA GLY A 35 -8.19 -4.95 -6.23
C GLY A 35 -8.34 -6.11 -7.20
N LEU A 36 -7.23 -6.77 -7.56
CA LEU A 36 -7.26 -7.89 -8.49
C LEU A 36 -7.88 -9.16 -7.90
N ALA A 37 -7.65 -9.46 -6.61
CA ALA A 37 -8.30 -10.59 -5.94
C ALA A 37 -9.82 -10.45 -5.93
N LEU A 38 -10.33 -9.29 -5.54
CA LEU A 38 -11.76 -8.98 -5.56
C LEU A 38 -12.29 -8.99 -6.99
N GLY A 39 -11.57 -8.36 -7.92
CA GLY A 39 -11.94 -8.26 -9.33
C GLY A 39 -12.06 -9.63 -10.01
N LEU A 40 -11.08 -10.52 -9.83
CA LEU A 40 -11.11 -11.88 -10.34
C LEU A 40 -12.31 -12.66 -9.80
N ALA A 41 -12.55 -12.57 -8.49
CA ALA A 41 -13.65 -13.27 -7.85
C ALA A 41 -15.02 -12.84 -8.41
N LEU A 42 -15.22 -11.53 -8.58
CA LEU A 42 -16.46 -10.97 -9.11
C LEU A 42 -16.63 -11.29 -10.60
N ALA A 43 -15.58 -11.16 -11.41
CA ALA A 43 -15.59 -11.48 -12.84
C ALA A 43 -15.97 -12.94 -13.09
N ARG A 44 -15.48 -13.89 -12.27
CA ARG A 44 -15.86 -15.32 -12.34
C ARG A 44 -17.32 -15.59 -11.99
N ARG A 45 -17.95 -14.67 -11.26
CA ARG A 45 -19.38 -14.71 -10.96
C ARG A 45 -20.24 -14.03 -12.06
N GLY A 46 -19.61 -13.53 -13.12
CA GLY A 46 -20.27 -12.87 -14.24
C GLY A 46 -20.58 -11.38 -14.01
N VAL A 47 -19.99 -10.76 -13.00
CA VAL A 47 -20.06 -9.32 -12.77
C VAL A 47 -19.17 -8.62 -13.78
N ASP A 48 -19.60 -7.50 -14.36
CA ASP A 48 -18.74 -6.64 -15.16
C ASP A 48 -17.81 -5.86 -14.23
N VAL A 49 -16.48 -6.07 -14.36
CA VAL A 49 -15.51 -5.56 -13.41
C VAL A 49 -14.36 -4.84 -14.09
N GLU A 50 -14.03 -3.70 -13.57
CA GLU A 50 -12.82 -2.95 -13.90
C GLU A 50 -12.07 -2.58 -12.64
N VAL A 51 -10.73 -2.57 -12.71
CA VAL A 51 -9.83 -2.17 -11.64
C VAL A 51 -9.00 -0.99 -12.15
N ALA A 52 -8.84 0.05 -11.35
CA ALA A 52 -8.06 1.21 -11.74
C ALA A 52 -7.19 1.73 -10.58
N TYR A 53 -6.09 2.36 -10.93
CA TYR A 53 -5.28 3.18 -10.01
C TYR A 53 -5.02 4.53 -10.67
N PRO A 54 -4.85 5.63 -9.91
CA PRO A 54 -4.61 6.94 -10.48
C PRO A 54 -3.24 7.05 -11.16
N GLY A 55 -3.18 7.86 -12.22
CA GLY A 55 -1.91 8.22 -12.85
C GLY A 55 -1.16 9.34 -12.09
N PRO A 56 -0.02 9.83 -12.61
CA PRO A 56 0.62 9.39 -13.85
C PRO A 56 1.61 8.22 -13.69
N GLU A 57 1.79 7.69 -12.48
CA GLU A 57 2.75 6.62 -12.24
C GLU A 57 2.36 5.33 -12.97
N MET A 58 3.37 4.68 -13.56
CA MET A 58 3.20 3.37 -14.16
C MET A 58 3.03 2.30 -13.06
N LEU A 59 2.32 1.23 -13.38
CA LEU A 59 2.28 0.05 -12.52
C LEU A 59 3.71 -0.46 -12.30
N PRO A 60 4.12 -0.72 -11.04
CA PRO A 60 5.40 -1.35 -10.74
C PRO A 60 5.62 -2.62 -11.57
N GLU A 61 6.84 -2.81 -12.08
CA GLU A 61 7.17 -3.99 -12.89
C GLU A 61 6.95 -5.29 -12.10
N SER A 62 7.22 -5.26 -10.80
CA SER A 62 6.98 -6.37 -9.88
C SER A 62 5.50 -6.79 -9.81
N LEU A 63 4.56 -5.88 -10.09
CA LEU A 63 3.11 -6.12 -10.02
C LEU A 63 2.48 -6.45 -11.38
N ALA A 64 3.17 -6.15 -12.48
CA ALA A 64 2.64 -6.32 -13.84
C ALA A 64 2.29 -7.78 -14.18
N GLY A 65 2.91 -8.73 -13.48
CA GLY A 65 2.68 -10.17 -13.65
C GLY A 65 1.59 -10.75 -12.75
N LEU A 66 0.91 -9.96 -11.91
CA LEU A 66 -0.16 -10.45 -11.05
C LEU A 66 -1.35 -10.99 -11.87
N PRO A 67 -1.97 -12.11 -11.43
CA PRO A 67 -3.19 -12.62 -12.06
C PRO A 67 -4.27 -11.54 -12.07
N GLY A 68 -5.05 -11.49 -13.16
CA GLY A 68 -6.12 -10.51 -13.31
C GLY A 68 -5.66 -9.14 -13.80
N ALA A 69 -4.40 -8.92 -14.14
CA ALA A 69 -3.91 -7.64 -14.70
C ALA A 69 -4.70 -7.16 -15.94
N GLY A 70 -5.35 -8.08 -16.67
CA GLY A 70 -6.27 -7.74 -17.76
C GLY A 70 -7.54 -6.99 -17.35
N LEU A 71 -7.85 -6.90 -16.04
CA LEU A 71 -8.94 -6.08 -15.49
C LEU A 71 -8.54 -4.62 -15.29
N LEU A 72 -7.23 -4.31 -15.31
CA LEU A 72 -6.73 -2.95 -15.13
C LEU A 72 -7.18 -2.03 -16.27
N ARG A 73 -7.63 -0.84 -15.93
CA ARG A 73 -8.07 0.21 -16.86
C ARG A 73 -7.43 1.54 -16.51
N GLU A 74 -7.16 2.33 -17.50
CA GLU A 74 -6.80 3.75 -17.32
C GLU A 74 -8.01 4.52 -16.74
N PRO A 75 -7.83 5.43 -15.77
CA PRO A 75 -8.93 6.19 -15.16
C PRO A 75 -9.89 6.83 -16.15
N GLY A 76 -9.35 7.42 -17.24
CA GLY A 76 -10.14 8.06 -18.28
C GLY A 76 -10.97 7.10 -19.18
N ARG A 77 -10.89 5.78 -18.95
CA ARG A 77 -11.61 4.75 -19.72
C ARG A 77 -12.61 3.96 -18.87
N LEU A 78 -12.85 4.38 -17.64
CA LEU A 78 -13.80 3.73 -16.76
C LEU A 78 -15.24 3.87 -17.27
N ALA A 79 -16.02 2.79 -17.14
CA ALA A 79 -17.38 2.73 -17.65
C ALA A 79 -18.41 3.45 -16.76
N GLY A 80 -18.04 3.82 -15.52
CA GLY A 80 -18.96 4.49 -14.58
C GLY A 80 -19.97 3.52 -13.96
N HIS A 81 -19.46 2.45 -13.35
CA HIS A 81 -20.28 1.43 -12.71
C HIS A 81 -21.03 1.95 -11.47
N PRO A 82 -22.23 1.40 -11.15
CA PRO A 82 -23.04 1.87 -10.04
C PRO A 82 -22.43 1.59 -8.66
N VAL A 83 -21.61 0.55 -8.55
CA VAL A 83 -20.91 0.19 -7.31
C VAL A 83 -19.42 0.43 -7.49
N VAL A 84 -18.83 1.22 -6.60
CA VAL A 84 -17.41 1.52 -6.60
C VAL A 84 -16.79 1.11 -5.26
N VAL A 85 -15.72 0.33 -5.33
CA VAL A 85 -14.99 -0.16 -4.15
C VAL A 85 -13.60 0.48 -4.12
N ALA A 86 -13.29 1.21 -3.07
CA ALA A 86 -11.91 1.65 -2.79
C ALA A 86 -11.22 0.59 -1.93
N VAL A 87 -10.01 0.20 -2.31
CA VAL A 87 -9.18 -0.74 -1.54
C VAL A 87 -7.88 -0.07 -1.12
N ASP A 88 -7.52 -0.24 0.14
CA ASP A 88 -6.23 0.18 0.70
C ASP A 88 -5.97 1.69 0.63
N ALA A 89 -7.02 2.49 0.72
CA ALA A 89 -6.92 3.94 0.68
C ALA A 89 -7.21 4.54 2.06
N ALA A 90 -6.20 5.09 2.70
CA ALA A 90 -6.29 5.70 4.03
C ALA A 90 -7.29 6.88 4.12
N ASN A 91 -7.64 7.47 3.01
CA ASN A 91 -8.63 8.54 2.86
C ASN A 91 -8.95 8.77 1.37
N LEU A 92 -10.00 9.53 1.10
CA LEU A 92 -10.44 9.84 -0.26
C LEU A 92 -9.34 10.49 -1.13
N GLY A 93 -8.48 11.32 -0.55
CA GLY A 93 -7.38 11.96 -1.28
C GLY A 93 -6.34 10.98 -1.85
N ARG A 94 -6.26 9.75 -1.31
CA ARG A 94 -5.41 8.70 -1.86
C ARG A 94 -5.93 8.13 -3.18
N LEU A 95 -7.18 8.39 -3.53
CA LEU A 95 -7.77 7.99 -4.80
C LEU A 95 -7.52 9.00 -5.94
N ASP A 96 -7.01 10.21 -5.61
CA ASP A 96 -6.76 11.29 -6.57
C ASP A 96 -7.92 11.47 -7.57
N GLU A 97 -7.69 11.40 -8.88
CA GLU A 97 -8.72 11.53 -9.92
C GLU A 97 -9.85 10.48 -9.83
N LEU A 98 -9.59 9.31 -9.23
CA LEU A 98 -10.62 8.29 -8.97
C LEU A 98 -11.56 8.67 -7.81
N GLY A 99 -11.23 9.69 -7.04
CA GLY A 99 -12.09 10.21 -5.96
C GLY A 99 -13.45 10.71 -6.45
N GLU A 100 -13.51 11.30 -7.65
CA GLU A 100 -14.78 11.70 -8.27
C GLU A 100 -15.61 10.50 -8.72
N VAL A 101 -14.97 9.45 -9.22
CA VAL A 101 -15.63 8.18 -9.59
C VAL A 101 -16.23 7.53 -8.34
N PHE A 102 -15.46 7.49 -7.24
CA PHE A 102 -15.90 6.93 -5.97
C PHE A 102 -17.09 7.68 -5.36
N THR A 103 -17.00 8.99 -5.29
CA THR A 103 -18.07 9.83 -4.68
C THR A 103 -19.30 9.98 -5.57
N GLY A 104 -19.18 9.75 -6.87
CA GLY A 104 -20.28 9.76 -7.83
C GLY A 104 -21.02 8.43 -7.97
N ALA A 105 -20.58 7.36 -7.28
CA ALA A 105 -21.19 6.05 -7.34
C ALA A 105 -22.59 6.03 -6.69
N GLU A 106 -23.46 5.11 -7.11
CA GLU A 106 -24.73 4.84 -6.40
C GLU A 106 -24.49 4.18 -5.04
N THR A 107 -23.42 3.38 -4.94
CA THR A 107 -22.95 2.78 -3.69
C THR A 107 -21.43 2.77 -3.67
N SER A 108 -20.88 3.45 -2.69
CA SER A 108 -19.43 3.49 -2.44
C SER A 108 -19.05 2.60 -1.26
N ILE A 109 -17.99 1.81 -1.44
CA ILE A 109 -17.49 0.86 -0.43
C ILE A 109 -16.01 1.15 -0.20
N ALA A 110 -15.59 1.27 1.06
CA ALA A 110 -14.16 1.36 1.39
C ALA A 110 -13.73 0.14 2.22
N ILE A 111 -12.67 -0.53 1.76
CA ILE A 111 -12.03 -1.64 2.46
C ILE A 111 -10.58 -1.24 2.74
N ASP A 112 -10.20 -1.10 4.02
CA ASP A 112 -8.91 -0.55 4.37
C ASP A 112 -8.43 -1.00 5.75
N HIS A 113 -7.11 -1.06 5.95
CA HIS A 113 -6.51 -1.41 7.23
C HIS A 113 -5.77 -0.24 7.91
N HIS A 114 -5.76 0.95 7.32
CA HIS A 114 -5.05 2.10 7.86
C HIS A 114 -5.72 2.66 9.12
N ALA A 115 -4.94 2.81 10.21
CA ALA A 115 -5.42 3.41 11.46
C ALA A 115 -5.83 4.91 11.32
N SER A 116 -5.41 5.56 10.25
CA SER A 116 -5.74 6.95 9.94
C SER A 116 -7.04 7.12 9.17
N ASN A 117 -7.65 6.03 8.67
CA ASN A 117 -8.87 6.08 7.87
C ASN A 117 -10.08 6.52 8.73
N PRO A 118 -10.80 7.61 8.36
CA PRO A 118 -11.96 8.09 9.10
C PRO A 118 -13.28 7.39 8.72
N GLY A 119 -13.27 6.52 7.70
CA GLY A 119 -14.44 6.09 6.94
C GLY A 119 -14.85 7.16 5.92
N PHE A 120 -15.05 6.79 4.65
CA PHE A 120 -15.43 7.72 3.58
C PHE A 120 -16.35 7.09 2.52
N GLY A 121 -16.73 5.83 2.67
CA GLY A 121 -17.72 5.13 1.85
C GLY A 121 -19.12 5.14 2.47
N ASP A 122 -20.10 4.70 1.71
CA ASP A 122 -21.45 4.38 2.24
C ASP A 122 -21.38 3.13 3.12
N ILE A 123 -20.46 2.21 2.80
CA ILE A 123 -20.17 1.01 3.59
C ILE A 123 -18.65 0.94 3.79
N ASP A 124 -18.21 0.97 5.04
CA ASP A 124 -16.79 0.89 5.39
C ASP A 124 -16.48 -0.42 6.10
N LEU A 125 -15.43 -1.11 5.63
CA LEU A 125 -14.73 -2.16 6.35
C LEU A 125 -13.32 -1.66 6.66
N VAL A 126 -13.17 -0.98 7.79
CA VAL A 126 -11.89 -0.45 8.27
C VAL A 126 -11.47 -1.20 9.52
N ASP A 127 -10.38 -1.96 9.43
CA ASP A 127 -9.84 -2.69 10.58
C ASP A 127 -8.31 -2.52 10.69
N PRO A 128 -7.85 -1.57 11.52
CA PRO A 128 -6.42 -1.35 11.78
C PRO A 128 -5.72 -2.54 12.45
N SER A 129 -6.49 -3.52 12.86
CA SER A 129 -5.94 -4.77 13.39
C SER A 129 -5.61 -5.78 12.30
N ALA A 130 -6.00 -5.62 11.05
CA ALA A 130 -5.56 -6.45 9.93
C ALA A 130 -4.11 -6.09 9.51
N ASP A 131 -3.31 -7.09 9.13
CA ASP A 131 -1.92 -6.86 8.72
C ASP A 131 -1.81 -6.22 7.33
N CYS A 132 -2.87 -6.31 6.50
CA CYS A 132 -3.00 -5.67 5.19
C CYS A 132 -4.47 -5.66 4.74
N THR A 133 -4.80 -4.85 3.74
CA THR A 133 -6.15 -4.78 3.15
C THR A 133 -6.53 -6.08 2.42
N ALA A 134 -5.57 -6.78 1.83
CA ALA A 134 -5.82 -8.05 1.16
C ALA A 134 -6.42 -9.13 2.09
N VAL A 135 -6.12 -9.09 3.39
CA VAL A 135 -6.76 -9.96 4.39
C VAL A 135 -8.22 -9.61 4.58
N LEU A 136 -8.58 -8.32 4.59
CA LEU A 136 -9.97 -7.88 4.69
C LEU A 136 -10.76 -8.21 3.42
N VAL A 137 -10.14 -8.09 2.24
CA VAL A 137 -10.72 -8.56 0.98
C VAL A 137 -10.98 -10.07 1.05
N LEU A 138 -10.04 -10.86 1.60
CA LEU A 138 -10.25 -12.30 1.80
C LEU A 138 -11.46 -12.60 2.69
N GLU A 139 -11.70 -11.82 3.77
CA GLU A 139 -12.90 -11.94 4.60
C GLU A 139 -14.19 -11.69 3.79
N VAL A 140 -14.17 -10.69 2.89
CA VAL A 140 -15.30 -10.41 1.99
C VAL A 140 -15.51 -11.56 1.00
N LEU A 141 -14.43 -12.12 0.45
CA LEU A 141 -14.51 -13.27 -0.46
C LEU A 141 -15.08 -14.53 0.24
N ASP A 142 -14.67 -14.76 1.48
CA ASP A 142 -15.23 -15.85 2.31
C ASP A 142 -16.72 -15.63 2.58
N ALA A 143 -17.14 -14.40 2.90
CA ALA A 143 -18.55 -14.06 3.09
C ALA A 143 -19.38 -14.17 1.78
N LEU A 144 -18.75 -13.94 0.62
CA LEU A 144 -19.36 -14.19 -0.70
C LEU A 144 -19.44 -15.67 -1.06
N GLY A 145 -18.80 -16.57 -0.28
CA GLY A 145 -18.71 -17.98 -0.60
C GLY A 145 -17.84 -18.28 -1.82
N VAL A 146 -16.79 -17.49 -2.05
CA VAL A 146 -15.84 -17.68 -3.15
C VAL A 146 -14.88 -18.81 -2.81
N GLU A 147 -14.76 -19.80 -3.68
CA GLU A 147 -13.71 -20.81 -3.59
C GLU A 147 -12.38 -20.18 -4.09
N LEU A 148 -11.36 -20.22 -3.23
CA LEU A 148 -10.05 -19.69 -3.58
C LEU A 148 -9.33 -20.62 -4.53
N ASP A 149 -8.85 -20.07 -5.63
CA ASP A 149 -7.87 -20.72 -6.50
C ASP A 149 -6.50 -20.03 -6.42
N ALA A 150 -5.53 -20.57 -7.14
CA ALA A 150 -4.16 -20.06 -7.13
C ALA A 150 -4.03 -18.62 -7.63
N GLU A 151 -4.92 -18.14 -8.52
CA GLU A 151 -4.84 -16.77 -9.06
C GLU A 151 -5.31 -15.74 -8.04
N ILE A 152 -6.50 -15.93 -7.45
CA ILE A 152 -7.01 -15.06 -6.39
C ILE A 152 -6.07 -15.11 -5.18
N ALA A 153 -5.65 -16.31 -4.77
CA ALA A 153 -4.74 -16.50 -3.66
C ALA A 153 -3.38 -15.83 -3.87
N THR A 154 -2.86 -15.82 -5.11
CA THR A 154 -1.61 -15.10 -5.44
C THR A 154 -1.74 -13.61 -5.20
N CYS A 155 -2.85 -12.99 -5.60
CA CYS A 155 -3.09 -11.57 -5.39
C CYS A 155 -3.15 -11.22 -3.89
N VAL A 156 -3.88 -12.00 -3.09
CA VAL A 156 -3.92 -11.83 -1.63
C VAL A 156 -2.55 -12.06 -0.99
N TYR A 157 -1.81 -13.08 -1.45
CA TYR A 157 -0.48 -13.41 -0.95
C TYR A 157 0.52 -12.27 -1.22
N ALA A 158 0.43 -11.60 -2.36
CA ALA A 158 1.31 -10.48 -2.68
C ALA A 158 1.16 -9.34 -1.66
N GLY A 159 -0.07 -8.87 -1.39
CA GLY A 159 -0.33 -7.84 -0.39
C GLY A 159 0.10 -8.28 1.01
N LEU A 160 -0.30 -9.48 1.44
CA LEU A 160 0.07 -10.00 2.76
C LEU A 160 1.59 -10.07 2.96
N THR A 161 2.33 -10.50 1.95
CA THR A 161 3.78 -10.68 2.06
C THR A 161 4.52 -9.34 2.11
N THR A 162 4.09 -8.36 1.32
CA THR A 162 4.74 -7.04 1.30
C THR A 162 4.47 -6.25 2.58
N ASP A 163 3.23 -6.17 3.02
CA ASP A 163 2.84 -5.40 4.20
C ASP A 163 3.37 -5.98 5.52
N THR A 164 3.61 -7.28 5.54
CA THR A 164 4.26 -7.93 6.69
C THR A 164 5.79 -7.99 6.58
N GLY A 165 6.37 -7.35 5.56
CA GLY A 165 7.81 -7.36 5.29
C GLY A 165 8.36 -8.78 5.19
N SER A 166 7.71 -9.62 4.41
CA SER A 166 8.00 -11.05 4.31
C SER A 166 7.83 -11.76 5.66
N PHE A 167 6.70 -11.50 6.34
CA PHE A 167 6.28 -12.07 7.63
C PHE A 167 7.15 -11.70 8.84
N ARG A 168 8.05 -10.69 8.74
CA ARG A 168 8.92 -10.29 9.87
C ARG A 168 8.14 -9.72 11.04
N TRP A 169 6.98 -9.10 10.79
CA TRP A 169 6.10 -8.51 11.82
C TRP A 169 4.64 -8.96 11.71
N ALA A 170 4.44 -10.07 10.99
CA ALA A 170 3.13 -10.67 10.84
C ALA A 170 2.59 -11.24 12.15
N ARG A 171 1.28 -11.11 12.34
CA ARG A 171 0.57 -11.76 13.44
C ARG A 171 0.36 -13.24 13.17
N PRO A 172 0.09 -14.05 14.21
CA PRO A 172 -0.15 -15.49 14.06
C PRO A 172 -1.26 -15.83 13.04
N GLU A 173 -2.28 -14.96 12.91
CA GLU A 173 -3.35 -15.17 11.93
C GLU A 173 -2.86 -15.09 10.49
N SER A 174 -1.98 -14.16 10.19
CA SER A 174 -1.40 -14.00 8.86
C SER A 174 -0.60 -15.22 8.40
N PHE A 175 0.05 -15.94 9.33
CA PHE A 175 0.68 -17.22 9.01
C PHE A 175 -0.34 -18.31 8.67
N ARG A 176 -1.53 -18.34 9.32
CA ARG A 176 -2.60 -19.28 8.98
C ARG A 176 -3.20 -18.96 7.63
N ILE A 177 -3.42 -17.67 7.36
CA ILE A 177 -3.88 -17.21 6.06
C ILE A 177 -2.86 -17.57 4.98
N ALA A 178 -1.57 -17.29 5.19
CA ALA A 178 -0.51 -17.65 4.24
C ALA A 178 -0.50 -19.16 3.94
N ALA A 179 -0.61 -20.00 4.95
CA ALA A 179 -0.70 -21.45 4.75
C ALA A 179 -1.89 -21.82 3.85
N ARG A 180 -3.08 -21.28 4.14
CA ARG A 180 -4.30 -21.48 3.34
C ARG A 180 -4.10 -21.04 1.87
N LEU A 181 -3.46 -19.88 1.66
CA LEU A 181 -3.17 -19.38 0.31
C LEU A 181 -2.20 -20.31 -0.43
N LEU A 182 -1.15 -20.78 0.23
CA LEU A 182 -0.17 -21.70 -0.37
C LEU A 182 -0.77 -23.07 -0.72
N GLU A 183 -1.75 -23.55 0.03
CA GLU A 183 -2.47 -24.78 -0.26
C GLU A 183 -3.24 -24.74 -1.60
N THR A 184 -3.56 -23.56 -2.12
CA THR A 184 -4.18 -23.40 -3.45
C THR A 184 -3.20 -23.55 -4.61
N GLY A 185 -1.88 -23.59 -4.34
CA GLY A 185 -0.84 -23.71 -5.36
C GLY A 185 -0.09 -22.41 -5.68
N VAL A 186 -0.15 -21.39 -4.81
CA VAL A 186 0.66 -20.17 -4.96
C VAL A 186 2.14 -20.51 -4.97
N ASP A 187 2.87 -20.07 -6.00
CA ASP A 187 4.32 -20.18 -6.09
C ASP A 187 5.01 -19.08 -5.26
N SER A 188 5.14 -19.31 -3.96
CA SER A 188 5.73 -18.35 -3.02
C SER A 188 7.19 -18.01 -3.35
N ARG A 189 7.97 -18.96 -3.90
CA ARG A 189 9.37 -18.71 -4.28
C ARG A 189 9.47 -17.74 -5.44
N ARG A 190 8.61 -17.93 -6.44
CA ARG A 190 8.53 -17.03 -7.58
C ARG A 190 8.14 -15.63 -7.12
N TRP A 191 7.07 -15.50 -6.32
CA TRP A 191 6.57 -14.20 -5.90
C TRP A 191 7.50 -13.49 -4.91
N SER A 192 8.13 -14.19 -3.97
CA SER A 192 9.18 -13.59 -3.13
C SER A 192 10.32 -13.01 -3.97
N ARG A 193 10.75 -13.71 -5.02
CA ARG A 193 11.80 -13.19 -5.91
C ARG A 193 11.33 -11.95 -6.66
N ILE A 194 10.12 -11.96 -7.21
CA ILE A 194 9.58 -10.83 -7.96
C ILE A 194 9.42 -9.60 -7.07
N LEU A 195 8.87 -9.78 -5.87
CA LEU A 195 8.51 -8.68 -4.98
C LEU A 195 9.70 -8.12 -4.16
N PHE A 196 10.75 -8.91 -3.92
CA PHE A 196 11.83 -8.50 -3.00
C PHE A 196 13.25 -8.62 -3.54
N ASP A 197 13.47 -9.44 -4.56
CA ASP A 197 14.81 -9.80 -5.04
C ASP A 197 14.97 -9.53 -6.56
N SER A 198 14.28 -8.52 -7.09
CA SER A 198 14.24 -8.22 -8.54
C SER A 198 14.53 -6.75 -8.82
N HIS A 199 15.71 -6.28 -8.40
CA HIS A 199 16.17 -4.92 -8.67
C HIS A 199 17.06 -4.87 -9.92
N PRO A 200 17.04 -3.78 -10.73
CA PRO A 200 17.99 -3.57 -11.81
C PRO A 200 19.41 -3.39 -11.23
N PHE A 201 20.44 -3.72 -12.02
CA PHE A 201 21.82 -3.66 -11.51
C PHE A 201 22.24 -2.27 -11.03
N GLU A 202 21.73 -1.23 -11.67
CA GLU A 202 21.94 0.17 -11.31
C GLU A 202 21.46 0.54 -9.91
N TRP A 203 20.47 -0.21 -9.39
CA TRP A 203 19.96 -0.06 -8.03
C TRP A 203 21.07 -0.18 -6.97
N PHE A 204 22.06 -1.05 -7.17
CA PHE A 204 23.18 -1.17 -6.23
C PHE A 204 24.00 0.11 -6.13
N SER A 205 24.19 0.82 -7.24
CA SER A 205 24.89 2.10 -7.26
C SER A 205 24.11 3.18 -6.55
N MET A 206 22.81 3.28 -6.81
CA MET A 206 21.88 4.19 -6.10
C MET A 206 21.89 3.90 -4.60
N MET A 207 21.66 2.67 -4.21
CA MET A 207 21.60 2.26 -2.79
C MET A 207 22.93 2.56 -2.09
N SER A 208 24.07 2.27 -2.71
CA SER A 208 25.40 2.58 -2.15
C SER A 208 25.55 4.09 -1.88
N GLY A 209 25.18 4.94 -2.83
CA GLY A 209 25.27 6.40 -2.68
C GLY A 209 24.34 6.91 -1.57
N VAL A 210 23.10 6.47 -1.56
CA VAL A 210 22.11 6.86 -0.55
C VAL A 210 22.53 6.42 0.85
N LEU A 211 22.95 5.17 1.02
CA LEU A 211 23.41 4.66 2.33
C LEU A 211 24.68 5.37 2.83
N ALA A 212 25.61 5.71 1.92
CA ALA A 212 26.81 6.47 2.29
C ALA A 212 26.48 7.90 2.76
N SER A 213 25.35 8.47 2.32
CA SER A 213 24.88 9.80 2.72
C SER A 213 23.95 9.79 3.95
N ALA A 214 23.57 8.60 4.45
CA ALA A 214 22.66 8.49 5.59
C ALA A 214 23.21 9.19 6.83
N LYS A 215 22.33 9.83 7.59
CA LYS A 215 22.68 10.59 8.78
C LYS A 215 21.97 10.05 10.02
N LEU A 216 22.68 9.98 11.12
CA LEU A 216 22.13 9.64 12.44
C LEU A 216 22.01 10.91 13.28
N VAL A 217 20.82 11.10 13.88
CA VAL A 217 20.52 12.18 14.86
C VAL A 217 20.15 11.55 16.19
N PRO A 218 21.11 11.27 17.07
CA PRO A 218 20.85 10.52 18.30
C PRO A 218 19.92 11.25 19.29
N SER A 219 19.86 12.59 19.23
CA SER A 219 19.02 13.41 20.11
C SER A 219 17.55 13.48 19.70
N ALA A 220 17.21 13.08 18.47
CA ALA A 220 15.83 13.08 17.99
C ALA A 220 14.96 12.08 18.76
N CYS A 221 13.63 12.25 18.72
CA CYS A 221 12.67 11.37 19.38
C CYS A 221 12.95 11.23 20.90
N ASN A 222 13.24 12.36 21.58
CA ASN A 222 13.61 12.37 23.00
C ASN A 222 14.83 11.49 23.35
N GLY A 223 15.80 11.37 22.44
CA GLY A 223 17.00 10.55 22.61
C GLY A 223 16.87 9.11 22.12
N ALA A 224 15.75 8.72 21.53
CA ALA A 224 15.59 7.40 20.94
C ALA A 224 16.26 7.28 19.54
N GLY A 225 16.59 8.41 18.92
CA GLY A 225 17.35 8.51 17.68
C GLY A 225 16.53 8.43 16.41
N LEU A 226 16.97 9.20 15.41
CA LEU A 226 16.50 9.17 14.03
C LEU A 226 17.67 8.84 13.10
N VAL A 227 17.48 7.90 12.17
CA VAL A 227 18.32 7.74 11.00
C VAL A 227 17.57 8.21 9.77
N TYR A 228 18.20 9.01 8.92
CA TYR A 228 17.56 9.42 7.69
C TYR A 228 18.47 9.37 6.46
N ALA A 229 17.87 9.22 5.28
CA ALA A 229 18.55 9.30 3.99
C ALA A 229 17.72 10.13 3.01
N ILE A 230 18.41 10.70 2.02
CA ILE A 230 17.80 11.51 0.96
C ILE A 230 18.02 10.79 -0.36
N VAL A 231 16.93 10.59 -1.11
CA VAL A 231 16.92 10.07 -2.47
C VAL A 231 16.47 11.21 -3.37
N ASP A 232 17.41 11.94 -3.92
CA ASP A 232 17.14 13.01 -4.88
C ASP A 232 16.90 12.43 -6.28
N GLN A 233 16.42 13.28 -7.19
CA GLN A 233 16.18 12.88 -8.59
C GLN A 233 17.44 12.36 -9.28
N LYS A 234 18.60 12.85 -8.90
CA LYS A 234 19.87 12.40 -9.47
C LYS A 234 20.23 10.99 -9.01
N ALA A 235 19.92 10.64 -7.77
CA ALA A 235 20.11 9.29 -7.27
C ALA A 235 19.20 8.29 -8.01
N LEU A 236 17.96 8.68 -8.31
CA LEU A 236 17.00 7.84 -9.06
C LEU A 236 17.30 7.74 -10.56
N ALA A 237 18.13 8.59 -11.13
CA ALA A 237 18.44 8.78 -12.55
C ALA A 237 18.04 7.62 -13.50
N GLY A 238 16.80 7.60 -13.96
CA GLY A 238 16.28 6.60 -14.92
C GLY A 238 15.67 5.34 -14.33
N MET A 239 15.68 5.17 -13.01
CA MET A 239 14.96 4.08 -12.32
C MET A 239 13.53 4.50 -11.98
N SER A 240 12.65 3.52 -11.82
CA SER A 240 11.30 3.75 -11.33
C SER A 240 11.30 4.20 -9.87
N TRP A 241 10.24 4.86 -9.43
CA TRP A 241 10.06 5.25 -8.03
C TRP A 241 10.05 4.04 -7.08
N GLU A 242 9.57 2.89 -7.55
CA GLU A 242 9.51 1.62 -6.83
C GLU A 242 10.88 1.25 -6.24
N GLU A 243 11.97 1.51 -6.96
CA GLU A 243 13.32 1.18 -6.52
C GLU A 243 13.77 1.96 -5.28
N SER A 244 13.13 3.09 -5.00
CA SER A 244 13.40 3.89 -3.79
C SER A 244 12.66 3.41 -2.55
N GLU A 245 11.63 2.56 -2.70
CA GLU A 245 10.83 2.10 -1.56
C GLU A 245 11.63 1.21 -0.60
N SER A 246 12.54 0.39 -1.13
CA SER A 246 13.40 -0.51 -0.34
C SER A 246 14.44 0.22 0.53
N VAL A 247 14.71 1.51 0.26
CA VAL A 247 15.70 2.30 1.03
C VAL A 247 15.29 2.40 2.49
N VAL A 248 14.03 2.70 2.79
CA VAL A 248 13.57 2.86 4.17
C VAL A 248 13.68 1.54 4.95
N ASP A 249 13.43 0.42 4.31
CA ASP A 249 13.55 -0.90 4.94
C ASP A 249 15.00 -1.28 5.24
N THR A 250 15.93 -0.74 4.49
CA THR A 250 17.35 -0.91 4.77
C THR A 250 17.81 -0.02 5.93
N ILE A 251 17.55 1.29 5.89
CA ILE A 251 18.09 2.21 6.91
C ILE A 251 17.43 2.03 8.28
N ARG A 252 16.16 1.59 8.36
CA ARG A 252 15.48 1.30 9.64
C ARG A 252 16.14 0.18 10.44
N THR A 253 17.04 -0.59 9.83
CA THR A 253 17.81 -1.63 10.53
C THR A 253 18.92 -1.05 11.41
N ALA A 254 19.22 0.26 11.31
CA ALA A 254 20.20 0.93 12.17
C ALA A 254 19.84 0.74 13.65
N ARG A 255 20.75 0.12 14.43
CA ARG A 255 20.50 -0.19 15.85
C ARG A 255 20.29 1.06 16.68
N ASP A 256 21.00 2.14 16.34
CA ASP A 256 21.14 3.36 17.14
C ASP A 256 20.03 4.39 16.88
N ALA A 257 18.97 3.99 16.15
CA ALA A 257 17.82 4.84 15.88
C ALA A 257 16.51 4.06 16.05
N GLU A 258 15.55 4.68 16.72
CA GLU A 258 14.18 4.19 16.83
C GLU A 258 13.38 4.49 15.55
N VAL A 259 13.58 5.68 14.99
CA VAL A 259 12.88 6.14 13.80
C VAL A 259 13.82 6.16 12.60
N ALA A 260 13.32 5.74 11.44
CA ALA A 260 13.96 5.91 10.15
C ALA A 260 13.09 6.77 9.24
N ALA A 261 13.72 7.68 8.49
CA ALA A 261 13.05 8.54 7.51
C ALA A 261 13.77 8.51 6.16
N VAL A 262 13.04 8.37 5.07
CA VAL A 262 13.57 8.54 3.72
C VAL A 262 12.83 9.68 3.04
N PHE A 263 13.59 10.67 2.59
CA PHE A 263 13.10 11.81 1.83
C PHE A 263 13.34 11.51 0.34
N LYS A 264 12.26 11.35 -0.43
CA LYS A 264 12.30 11.00 -1.85
C LYS A 264 11.84 12.19 -2.68
N GLU A 265 12.70 12.75 -3.50
CA GLU A 265 12.37 13.86 -4.38
C GLU A 265 11.71 13.34 -5.66
N ASN A 266 10.40 13.46 -5.77
CA ASN A 266 9.64 12.99 -6.93
C ASN A 266 9.74 13.95 -8.12
N GLN A 267 9.71 15.26 -7.82
CA GLN A 267 9.94 16.36 -8.75
C GLN A 267 10.76 17.43 -8.03
N PRO A 268 11.41 18.36 -8.74
CA PRO A 268 12.21 19.40 -8.09
C PRO A 268 11.45 20.12 -6.97
N GLY A 269 11.92 19.97 -5.75
CA GLY A 269 11.32 20.56 -4.55
C GLY A 269 9.99 19.92 -4.09
N MET A 270 9.59 18.76 -4.64
CA MET A 270 8.42 18.01 -4.21
C MET A 270 8.86 16.66 -3.65
N TRP A 271 8.55 16.43 -2.39
CA TRP A 271 9.05 15.29 -1.62
C TRP A 271 7.96 14.35 -1.14
N THR A 272 8.27 13.08 -1.11
CA THR A 272 7.55 12.09 -0.30
C THR A 272 8.47 11.67 0.83
N VAL A 273 7.95 11.72 2.05
CA VAL A 273 8.67 11.29 3.26
C VAL A 273 8.07 9.99 3.75
N SER A 274 8.88 8.93 3.74
CA SER A 274 8.51 7.63 4.30
C SER A 274 9.12 7.49 5.68
N LEU A 275 8.30 7.16 6.67
CA LEU A 275 8.69 7.02 8.08
C LEU A 275 8.51 5.56 8.52
N ARG A 276 9.46 5.05 9.28
CA ARG A 276 9.35 3.76 9.98
C ARG A 276 9.78 3.94 11.43
N SER A 277 9.05 3.32 12.36
CA SER A 277 9.42 3.21 13.79
C SER A 277 9.57 1.74 14.15
N LYS A 278 10.46 1.44 15.09
CA LYS A 278 10.60 0.07 15.58
C LYS A 278 9.45 -0.30 16.51
N ASP A 279 9.14 0.55 17.50
CA ASP A 279 8.00 0.34 18.41
C ASP A 279 7.68 1.55 19.29
N ALA A 280 8.68 2.26 19.81
CA ALA A 280 8.49 3.24 20.88
C ALA A 280 7.80 4.53 20.41
N VAL A 281 7.94 4.92 19.14
CA VAL A 281 7.41 6.18 18.59
C VAL A 281 6.19 5.89 17.72
N ASP A 282 5.07 6.56 18.02
CA ASP A 282 3.89 6.55 17.17
C ASP A 282 4.05 7.60 16.06
N LEU A 283 4.10 7.14 14.82
CA LEU A 283 4.32 7.99 13.65
C LEU A 283 3.04 8.66 13.13
N VAL A 284 1.86 8.17 13.49
CA VAL A 284 0.58 8.70 12.96
C VAL A 284 0.38 10.18 13.30
N PRO A 285 0.60 10.65 14.55
CA PRO A 285 0.48 12.07 14.88
C PRO A 285 1.46 12.95 14.08
N ILE A 286 2.69 12.46 13.87
CA ILE A 286 3.73 13.16 13.11
C ILE A 286 3.31 13.30 11.65
N ALA A 287 2.95 12.20 11.00
CA ALA A 287 2.51 12.23 9.61
C ALA A 287 1.26 13.11 9.42
N ARG A 288 0.28 13.05 10.33
CA ARG A 288 -0.93 13.89 10.28
C ARG A 288 -0.63 15.38 10.41
N ALA A 289 0.33 15.76 11.23
CA ALA A 289 0.75 17.16 11.35
C ALA A 289 1.28 17.74 10.02
N HIS A 290 1.79 16.86 9.15
CA HIS A 290 2.26 17.18 7.79
C HIS A 290 1.25 16.84 6.69
N GLY A 291 -0.03 16.58 7.04
CA GLY A 291 -1.08 16.27 6.07
C GLY A 291 -1.04 14.84 5.50
N GLY A 292 -0.26 13.96 6.11
CA GLY A 292 -0.15 12.56 5.73
C GLY A 292 -0.92 11.60 6.65
N GLY A 293 -0.48 10.33 6.69
CA GLY A 293 -1.12 9.30 7.50
C GLY A 293 -0.36 7.97 7.47
N GLY A 294 -1.03 6.91 7.89
CA GLY A 294 -0.49 5.55 7.92
C GLY A 294 -0.79 4.83 9.22
N HIS A 295 0.16 4.00 9.62
CA HIS A 295 0.13 3.19 10.83
C HIS A 295 1.14 3.70 11.87
N ARG A 296 0.98 3.22 13.12
CA ARG A 296 1.88 3.55 14.23
C ARG A 296 3.37 3.40 13.88
N GLN A 297 3.72 2.33 13.16
CA GLN A 297 5.12 1.99 12.84
C GLN A 297 5.52 2.29 11.39
N ALA A 298 4.57 2.68 10.54
CA ALA A 298 4.80 2.96 9.12
C ALA A 298 3.85 4.06 8.65
N SER A 299 4.36 5.25 8.46
CA SER A 299 3.59 6.41 8.03
C SER A 299 4.35 7.19 6.97
N GLY A 300 3.67 8.10 6.30
CA GLY A 300 4.29 8.97 5.32
C GLY A 300 3.46 10.21 5.02
N TYR A 301 4.11 11.18 4.39
CA TYR A 301 3.48 12.44 3.98
C TYR A 301 4.20 13.03 2.76
N SER A 302 3.57 14.01 2.12
CA SER A 302 4.20 14.83 1.08
C SER A 302 4.61 16.17 1.64
N ASP A 303 5.74 16.72 1.14
CA ASP A 303 6.24 18.03 1.57
C ASP A 303 6.87 18.76 0.38
N THR A 304 7.12 20.07 0.52
CA THR A 304 7.69 20.92 -0.53
C THR A 304 8.81 21.80 0.02
N GLY A 305 9.79 22.12 -0.81
CA GLY A 305 10.94 22.95 -0.45
C GLY A 305 12.28 22.31 -0.78
N THR A 306 13.36 22.85 -0.23
CA THR A 306 14.69 22.23 -0.33
C THR A 306 14.79 21.01 0.59
N ALA A 307 15.75 20.13 0.31
CA ALA A 307 15.99 18.96 1.17
C ALA A 307 16.25 19.35 2.62
N GLU A 308 17.02 20.43 2.83
CA GLU A 308 17.34 20.95 4.17
C GLU A 308 16.09 21.42 4.92
N GLU A 309 15.19 22.13 4.23
CA GLU A 309 13.93 22.62 4.82
C GLU A 309 13.00 21.48 5.22
N VAL A 310 12.85 20.47 4.34
CA VAL A 310 11.97 19.30 4.61
C VAL A 310 12.53 18.48 5.78
N VAL A 311 13.84 18.24 5.81
CA VAL A 311 14.49 17.56 6.92
C VAL A 311 14.33 18.34 8.23
N ALA A 312 14.51 19.68 8.20
CA ALA A 312 14.37 20.52 9.40
C ALA A 312 12.95 20.45 9.99
N ARG A 313 11.91 20.51 9.15
CA ARG A 313 10.52 20.39 9.60
C ARG A 313 10.21 19.04 10.26
N LEU A 314 10.75 17.95 9.73
CA LEU A 314 10.60 16.65 10.39
C LEU A 314 11.29 16.66 11.75
N LEU A 315 12.52 17.18 11.85
CA LEU A 315 13.28 17.23 13.10
C LEU A 315 12.57 18.07 14.19
N GLU A 316 11.85 19.12 13.80
CA GLU A 316 11.04 19.94 14.71
C GLU A 316 9.80 19.20 15.23
N SER A 317 9.37 18.14 14.55
CA SER A 317 8.20 17.34 14.90
C SER A 317 8.52 16.10 15.75
N LEU A 318 9.83 15.78 15.92
CA LEU A 318 10.35 14.61 16.63
C LEU A 318 10.96 14.97 17.98
#